data_ee4cea061a834d7b277fd4043f21ea36
#
_entry.id   ee4cea061a834d7b277fd4043f21ea36
#
_cell.length_a   1.000
_cell.length_b   1.000
_cell.length_c   1.000
_cell.angle_alpha   90.00
_cell.angle_beta   90.00
_cell.angle_gamma   90.00
#
_symmetry.space_group_name_H-M   'P 1'
#
loop_
_entity.id
_entity.type
_entity.pdbx_description
1 polymer ?
#
loop_
_entity_poly.entity_id
_entity_poly.type
_entity_poly.pdbx_seq_one_letter_code
_entity_poly.pdbx_strand_id
1 'polypeptide(L)'
;NGMSVSALFSRTAGDGYVDGTEFEGYNYFLAFGFKPNDKHDLQFTLTGAPQQHNQRSFAPTLNDYIKYGENGDPDRRYNSDYGYRNGKEFTFGGNFYHKPVASLNWDWNISDNSTLSTVLYASFGRGGSIGSIGRINGDQSYSSKFKDEKGLIRVDDIIAWNGGADVPDFGAPRTGFVGDGNSQYQGQFVNGNSYPSPFVDEGGHIFGSSNGIT
;
A
#
# COMPACT_ATOMS: atom_id res chain seq x y z
N ASN A 1 -32.09 29.77 -20.23
CA ASN A 1 -30.71 30.02 -19.79
C ASN A 1 -30.59 29.65 -18.31
N GLY A 2 -29.62 28.84 -17.96
CA GLY A 2 -29.49 28.42 -16.57
C GLY A 2 -28.08 27.94 -16.24
N MET A 3 -27.80 28.00 -14.94
CA MET A 3 -26.61 27.39 -14.35
C MET A 3 -27.06 26.44 -13.24
N SER A 4 -26.35 25.34 -13.09
CA SER A 4 -26.55 24.40 -11.99
C SER A 4 -25.21 23.98 -11.40
N VAL A 5 -25.19 23.74 -10.10
CA VAL A 5 -24.03 23.24 -9.38
C VAL A 5 -24.47 22.08 -8.50
N SER A 6 -23.71 21.02 -8.50
CA SER A 6 -23.88 19.90 -7.58
C SER A 6 -22.53 19.55 -6.97
N ALA A 7 -22.51 19.32 -5.67
CA ALA A 7 -21.30 18.95 -4.95
C ALA A 7 -21.59 17.85 -3.92
N LEU A 8 -20.67 16.91 -3.81
CA LEU A 8 -20.68 15.88 -2.77
C LEU A 8 -19.27 15.72 -2.25
N PHE A 9 -19.15 15.60 -0.95
CA PHE A 9 -17.93 15.20 -0.28
C PHE A 9 -18.26 14.20 0.84
N SER A 10 -17.54 13.11 0.92
CA SER A 10 -17.69 12.14 2.00
C SER A 10 -16.35 11.57 2.44
N ARG A 11 -16.31 11.11 3.67
CA ARG A 11 -15.20 10.34 4.26
C ARG A 11 -15.75 9.06 4.83
N THR A 12 -15.06 7.97 4.58
CA THR A 12 -15.31 6.66 5.19
C THR A 12 -14.00 6.15 5.79
N ALA A 13 -14.03 5.73 7.04
CA ALA A 13 -12.86 5.17 7.71
C ALA A 13 -13.30 4.10 8.70
N GLY A 14 -12.44 3.14 8.97
CA GLY A 14 -12.68 2.06 9.93
C GLY A 14 -11.49 1.12 10.04
N ASP A 15 -11.60 0.19 10.98
CA ASP A 15 -10.51 -0.75 11.32
C ASP A 15 -10.57 -2.04 10.48
N GLY A 16 -11.67 -2.28 9.76
CA GLY A 16 -11.89 -3.54 9.07
C GLY A 16 -12.29 -4.70 10.01
N TYR A 17 -12.57 -5.86 9.41
CA TYR A 17 -12.89 -7.06 10.18
C TYR A 17 -11.64 -7.81 10.63
N VAL A 18 -10.62 -7.87 9.81
CA VAL A 18 -9.32 -8.50 10.08
C VAL A 18 -8.43 -7.49 10.80
N ASP A 19 -7.70 -7.95 11.82
CA ASP A 19 -6.83 -7.08 12.61
C ASP A 19 -5.75 -6.41 11.74
N GLY A 20 -5.47 -5.13 12.03
CA GLY A 20 -4.51 -4.32 11.27
C GLY A 20 -4.96 -4.00 9.83
N THR A 21 -6.25 -4.08 9.51
CA THR A 21 -6.79 -3.73 8.19
C THR A 21 -7.56 -2.40 8.20
N GLU A 22 -6.99 -1.41 8.82
CA GLU A 22 -7.51 -0.05 8.79
C GLU A 22 -7.68 0.47 7.36
N PHE A 23 -8.71 1.25 7.17
CA PHE A 23 -8.96 1.91 5.89
C PHE A 23 -9.47 3.33 6.08
N GLU A 24 -9.12 4.19 5.13
CA GLU A 24 -9.63 5.53 5.00
C GLU A 24 -9.83 5.87 3.52
N GLY A 25 -10.99 6.39 3.21
CA GLY A 25 -11.32 6.83 1.86
C GLY A 25 -12.14 8.11 1.89
N TYR A 26 -11.95 8.90 0.86
CA TYR A 26 -12.73 10.11 0.60
C TYR A 26 -13.39 9.99 -0.76
N ASN A 27 -14.58 10.58 -0.91
CA ASN A 27 -15.18 10.76 -2.21
C ASN A 27 -15.46 12.23 -2.41
N TYR A 28 -15.19 12.73 -3.58
CA TYR A 28 -15.61 14.05 -4.00
C TYR A 28 -16.23 13.98 -5.39
N PHE A 29 -17.25 14.77 -5.57
CA PHE A 29 -17.92 14.98 -6.83
C PHE A 29 -18.31 16.45 -6.92
N LEU A 30 -17.94 17.07 -8.04
CA LEU A 30 -18.35 18.42 -8.41
C LEU A 30 -18.94 18.37 -9.81
N ALA A 31 -20.10 18.94 -9.99
CA ALA A 31 -20.70 19.11 -11.30
C ALA A 31 -21.17 20.55 -11.48
N PHE A 32 -20.90 21.08 -12.66
CA PHE A 32 -21.33 22.39 -13.08
C PHE A 32 -22.04 22.27 -14.42
N GLY A 33 -23.30 22.65 -14.46
CA GLY A 33 -24.11 22.68 -15.68
C GLY A 33 -24.33 24.12 -16.15
N PHE A 34 -24.23 24.33 -17.45
CA PHE A 34 -24.43 25.62 -18.09
C PHE A 34 -25.21 25.48 -19.39
N LYS A 35 -26.39 26.08 -19.40
CA LYS A 35 -27.27 26.12 -20.56
C LYS A 35 -27.42 27.58 -21.04
N PRO A 36 -26.50 28.06 -21.94
CA PRO A 36 -26.52 29.45 -22.41
C PRO A 36 -27.78 29.80 -23.22
N ASN A 37 -28.33 28.82 -23.91
CA ASN A 37 -29.53 28.92 -24.75
C ASN A 37 -30.16 27.54 -24.96
N ASP A 38 -31.25 27.45 -25.72
CA ASP A 38 -31.97 26.19 -25.93
C ASP A 38 -31.21 25.21 -26.88
N LYS A 39 -30.16 25.69 -27.54
CA LYS A 39 -29.34 24.85 -28.44
C LYS A 39 -28.13 24.20 -27.79
N HIS A 40 -27.67 24.73 -26.69
CA HIS A 40 -26.44 24.24 -26.07
C HIS A 40 -26.67 23.89 -24.61
N ASP A 41 -26.26 22.69 -24.25
CA ASP A 41 -26.19 22.21 -22.86
C ASP A 41 -24.75 21.71 -22.58
N LEU A 42 -24.10 22.28 -21.60
CA LEU A 42 -22.75 21.93 -21.19
C LEU A 42 -22.76 21.46 -19.74
N GLN A 43 -22.06 20.37 -19.49
CA GLN A 43 -21.88 19.84 -18.15
C GLN A 43 -20.41 19.49 -17.93
N PHE A 44 -19.80 20.12 -16.94
CA PHE A 44 -18.48 19.74 -16.44
C PHE A 44 -18.65 18.93 -15.18
N THR A 45 -17.91 17.82 -15.05
CA THR A 45 -17.85 17.02 -13.83
C THR A 45 -16.41 16.74 -13.44
N LEU A 46 -16.15 16.76 -12.14
CA LEU A 46 -14.91 16.31 -11.53
C LEU A 46 -15.24 15.35 -10.39
N THR A 47 -14.72 14.15 -10.45
CA THR A 47 -14.91 13.14 -9.41
C THR A 47 -13.62 12.43 -9.08
N GLY A 48 -13.50 11.98 -7.83
CA GLY A 48 -12.37 11.15 -7.40
C GLY A 48 -12.61 10.57 -6.02
N ALA A 49 -11.89 9.49 -5.75
CA ALA A 49 -11.98 8.73 -4.52
C ALA A 49 -10.57 8.35 -4.04
N PRO A 50 -9.82 9.29 -3.43
CA PRO A 50 -8.56 8.93 -2.78
C PRO A 50 -8.83 7.97 -1.62
N GLN A 51 -8.07 6.91 -1.56
CA GLN A 51 -8.18 5.91 -0.51
C GLN A 51 -6.82 5.38 -0.10
N GLN A 52 -6.73 4.93 1.14
CA GLN A 52 -5.67 4.08 1.66
C GLN A 52 -6.27 2.98 2.52
N HIS A 53 -5.68 1.83 2.49
CA HIS A 53 -6.08 0.73 3.35
C HIS A 53 -4.93 -0.24 3.59
N ASN A 54 -4.93 -0.82 4.76
CA ASN A 54 -4.11 -1.96 5.09
C ASN A 54 -4.84 -3.24 4.71
N GLN A 55 -4.10 -4.25 4.32
CA GLN A 55 -4.69 -5.50 3.86
C GLN A 55 -3.89 -6.71 4.37
N ARG A 56 -4.54 -7.84 4.46
CA ARG A 56 -3.90 -9.12 4.61
C ARG A 56 -3.60 -9.66 3.21
N SER A 57 -2.33 -9.66 2.82
CA SER A 57 -1.90 -10.07 1.48
C SER A 57 -1.94 -11.58 1.29
N PHE A 58 -1.74 -12.34 2.37
CA PHE A 58 -1.75 -13.79 2.35
C PHE A 58 -2.82 -14.34 3.29
N ALA A 59 -3.61 -15.29 2.80
CA ALA A 59 -4.58 -15.98 3.63
C ALA A 59 -3.84 -16.95 4.57
N PRO A 60 -4.02 -16.85 5.90
CA PRO A 60 -3.54 -17.83 6.84
C PRO A 60 -4.14 -19.22 6.58
N THR A 61 -3.44 -20.26 6.99
CA THR A 61 -3.98 -21.61 6.95
C THR A 61 -5.03 -21.82 8.05
N LEU A 62 -5.85 -22.84 7.94
CA LEU A 62 -6.78 -23.20 9.03
C LEU A 62 -6.04 -23.50 10.33
N ASN A 63 -4.84 -24.08 10.23
CA ASN A 63 -4.01 -24.34 11.40
C ASN A 63 -3.51 -23.04 12.06
N ASP A 64 -3.23 -21.99 11.28
CA ASP A 64 -2.83 -20.70 11.84
C ASP A 64 -3.97 -20.05 12.63
N TYR A 65 -5.19 -20.07 12.10
CA TYR A 65 -6.36 -19.56 12.81
C TYR A 65 -6.61 -20.31 14.13
N ILE A 66 -6.42 -21.63 14.16
CA ILE A 66 -6.56 -22.44 15.37
C ILE A 66 -5.40 -22.19 16.33
N LYS A 67 -4.17 -22.12 15.80
CA LYS A 67 -2.96 -21.94 16.61
C LYS A 67 -2.94 -20.62 17.37
N TYR A 68 -3.38 -19.54 16.71
CA TYR A 68 -3.38 -18.19 17.28
C TYR A 68 -4.72 -17.79 17.89
N GLY A 69 -5.68 -18.71 17.92
CA GLY A 69 -6.94 -18.58 18.61
C GLY A 69 -6.82 -18.81 20.11
N GLU A 70 -7.88 -18.53 20.84
CA GLU A 70 -7.96 -18.69 22.29
C GLU A 70 -8.99 -19.73 22.69
N ASN A 71 -8.73 -20.48 23.75
CA ASN A 71 -9.66 -21.46 24.33
C ASN A 71 -10.18 -22.51 23.33
N GLY A 72 -9.42 -22.82 22.28
CA GLY A 72 -9.81 -23.76 21.23
C GLY A 72 -10.66 -23.17 20.11
N ASP A 73 -11.03 -21.91 20.19
CA ASP A 73 -11.70 -21.18 19.11
C ASP A 73 -10.68 -20.57 18.16
N PRO A 74 -10.84 -20.70 16.83
CA PRO A 74 -9.94 -20.09 15.87
C PRO A 74 -10.06 -18.56 15.86
N ASP A 75 -8.91 -17.88 15.84
CA ASP A 75 -8.87 -16.43 15.64
C ASP A 75 -9.21 -16.07 14.20
N ARG A 76 -10.46 -15.75 13.92
CA ARG A 76 -10.95 -15.39 12.58
C ARG A 76 -10.48 -14.03 12.11
N ARG A 77 -9.97 -13.21 13.02
CA ARG A 77 -9.44 -11.85 12.75
C ARG A 77 -7.94 -11.85 12.49
N TYR A 78 -7.28 -12.96 12.74
CA TYR A 78 -5.84 -13.10 12.62
C TYR A 78 -5.31 -12.57 11.27
N ASN A 79 -4.28 -11.74 11.33
CA ASN A 79 -3.58 -11.19 10.19
C ASN A 79 -2.10 -11.61 10.24
N SER A 80 -1.65 -12.30 9.21
CA SER A 80 -0.26 -12.78 9.11
C SER A 80 0.74 -11.69 8.73
N ASP A 81 0.28 -10.54 8.25
CA ASP A 81 1.10 -9.45 7.69
C ASP A 81 1.18 -8.23 8.64
N TYR A 82 0.81 -8.40 9.88
CA TYR A 82 0.59 -7.35 10.84
C TYR A 82 1.43 -7.56 12.10
N GLY A 83 1.80 -6.49 12.74
CA GLY A 83 2.51 -6.47 14.00
C GLY A 83 2.56 -5.07 14.60
N TYR A 84 3.52 -4.81 15.46
CA TYR A 84 3.70 -3.50 16.08
C TYR A 84 5.09 -2.95 15.83
N ARG A 85 5.15 -1.63 15.59
CA ARG A 85 6.38 -0.85 15.51
C ARG A 85 6.33 0.25 16.57
N ASN A 86 7.23 0.21 17.54
CA ASN A 86 7.22 1.15 18.67
C ASN A 86 5.84 1.24 19.35
N GLY A 87 5.17 0.11 19.52
CA GLY A 87 3.84 0.04 20.15
C GLY A 87 2.68 0.54 19.30
N LYS A 88 2.91 0.92 18.04
CA LYS A 88 1.87 1.27 17.06
C LYS A 88 1.67 0.16 16.06
N GLU A 89 0.44 -0.03 15.64
CA GLU A 89 0.11 -0.97 14.57
C GLU A 89 0.94 -0.70 13.32
N PHE A 90 1.42 -1.76 12.72
CA PHE A 90 2.22 -1.73 11.52
C PHE A 90 1.91 -2.93 10.64
N THR A 91 1.76 -2.70 9.36
CA THR A 91 1.55 -3.76 8.38
C THR A 91 2.58 -3.69 7.25
N PHE A 92 2.95 -4.87 6.73
CA PHE A 92 3.66 -4.99 5.46
C PHE A 92 2.71 -5.12 4.27
N GLY A 93 1.40 -5.03 4.48
CA GLY A 93 0.38 -5.05 3.44
C GLY A 93 -0.41 -3.74 3.45
N GLY A 94 -0.09 -2.81 2.58
CA GLY A 94 -0.82 -1.56 2.46
C GLY A 94 -1.02 -1.16 1.00
N ASN A 95 -2.09 -0.40 0.74
CA ASN A 95 -2.39 0.10 -0.59
C ASN A 95 -2.95 1.52 -0.49
N PHE A 96 -2.57 2.37 -1.42
CA PHE A 96 -3.19 3.67 -1.62
C PHE A 96 -3.49 3.89 -3.09
N TYR A 97 -4.56 4.61 -3.36
CA TYR A 97 -5.01 4.83 -4.71
C TYR A 97 -5.81 6.11 -4.85
N HIS A 98 -5.55 6.87 -5.91
CA HIS A 98 -6.35 8.01 -6.30
C HIS A 98 -6.33 8.15 -7.82
N LYS A 99 -7.53 8.15 -8.43
CA LYS A 99 -7.70 8.32 -9.86
C LYS A 99 -8.85 9.28 -10.15
N PRO A 100 -8.59 10.60 -10.10
CA PRO A 100 -9.60 11.59 -10.49
C PRO A 100 -9.96 11.47 -11.96
N VAL A 101 -11.21 11.79 -12.25
CA VAL A 101 -11.74 11.90 -13.60
C VAL A 101 -12.41 13.25 -13.74
N ALA A 102 -12.02 13.99 -14.76
CA ALA A 102 -12.71 15.19 -15.21
C ALA A 102 -13.37 14.90 -16.54
N SER A 103 -14.62 15.33 -16.74
CA SER A 103 -15.30 15.23 -18.02
C SER A 103 -16.06 16.50 -18.36
N LEU A 104 -16.13 16.78 -19.64
CA LEU A 104 -16.95 17.84 -20.23
C LEU A 104 -17.90 17.18 -21.23
N ASN A 105 -19.18 17.29 -20.98
CA ASN A 105 -20.24 16.88 -21.88
C ASN A 105 -20.83 18.12 -22.54
N TRP A 106 -21.04 18.05 -23.83
CA TRP A 106 -21.65 19.13 -24.61
C TRP A 106 -22.67 18.55 -25.58
N ASP A 107 -23.91 18.91 -25.38
CA ASP A 107 -25.00 18.62 -26.30
C ASP A 107 -25.36 19.86 -27.12
N TRP A 108 -25.31 19.72 -28.43
CA TRP A 108 -25.67 20.76 -29.37
C TRP A 108 -26.88 20.33 -30.19
N ASN A 109 -28.02 20.96 -29.99
CA ASN A 109 -29.23 20.83 -30.78
C ASN A 109 -29.05 21.65 -32.07
N ILE A 110 -28.61 21.00 -33.13
CA ILE A 110 -28.32 21.65 -34.42
C ILE A 110 -29.64 22.07 -35.08
N SER A 111 -30.65 21.20 -35.03
CA SER A 111 -32.01 21.43 -35.50
C SER A 111 -33.00 20.62 -34.67
N ASP A 112 -34.29 20.74 -34.96
CA ASP A 112 -35.36 19.99 -34.28
C ASP A 112 -35.19 18.46 -34.41
N ASN A 113 -34.48 18.01 -35.43
CA ASN A 113 -34.29 16.58 -35.72
C ASN A 113 -32.85 16.11 -35.60
N SER A 114 -31.92 16.97 -35.10
CA SER A 114 -30.50 16.63 -35.08
C SER A 114 -29.81 17.20 -33.83
N THR A 115 -29.20 16.31 -33.06
CA THR A 115 -28.40 16.66 -31.90
C THR A 115 -26.99 16.04 -32.02
N LEU A 116 -25.96 16.81 -31.74
CA LEU A 116 -24.60 16.34 -31.61
C LEU A 116 -24.22 16.32 -30.09
N SER A 117 -23.87 15.14 -29.61
CA SER A 117 -23.35 14.96 -28.25
C SER A 117 -21.86 14.70 -28.29
N THR A 118 -21.11 15.48 -27.53
CA THR A 118 -19.65 15.39 -27.44
C THR A 118 -19.24 15.17 -26.00
N VAL A 119 -18.37 14.21 -25.74
CA VAL A 119 -17.79 13.94 -24.43
C VAL A 119 -16.28 14.00 -24.52
N LEU A 120 -15.69 14.90 -23.71
CA LEU A 120 -14.26 14.94 -23.48
C LEU A 120 -14.00 14.52 -22.02
N TYR A 121 -13.03 13.65 -21.81
CA TYR A 121 -12.64 13.28 -20.45
C TYR A 121 -11.14 13.12 -20.31
N ALA A 122 -10.64 13.35 -19.09
CA ALA A 122 -9.26 13.11 -18.71
C ALA A 122 -9.22 12.42 -17.34
N SER A 123 -8.25 11.56 -17.15
CA SER A 123 -8.04 10.85 -15.89
C SER A 123 -6.55 10.71 -15.60
N PHE A 124 -6.18 10.90 -14.32
CA PHE A 124 -4.82 10.67 -13.82
C PHE A 124 -4.89 9.64 -12.69
N GLY A 125 -4.06 8.60 -12.79
CA GLY A 125 -3.97 7.59 -11.74
C GLY A 125 -2.66 7.74 -10.95
N ARG A 126 -2.75 7.70 -9.63
CA ARG A 126 -1.63 7.51 -8.73
C ARG A 126 -2.01 6.47 -7.69
N GLY A 127 -1.15 5.47 -7.52
CA GLY A 127 -1.36 4.44 -6.52
C GLY A 127 -0.07 3.67 -6.27
N GLY A 128 -0.07 2.92 -5.20
CA GLY A 128 1.04 2.08 -4.82
C GLY A 128 0.65 1.12 -3.72
N SER A 129 1.52 0.17 -3.47
CA SER A 129 1.40 -0.76 -2.35
C SER A 129 2.61 -0.63 -1.44
N ILE A 130 2.39 -0.89 -0.16
CA ILE A 130 3.44 -1.10 0.82
C ILE A 130 3.60 -2.60 0.96
N GLY A 131 4.82 -3.08 0.89
CA GLY A 131 5.13 -4.50 1.06
C GLY A 131 6.55 -4.64 1.61
N SER A 132 6.84 -5.74 2.27
CA SER A 132 8.20 -6.02 2.70
C SER A 132 9.09 -6.36 1.51
N ILE A 133 10.30 -5.83 1.52
CA ILE A 133 11.35 -6.15 0.56
C ILE A 133 12.48 -6.87 1.29
N GLY A 134 13.06 -7.88 0.65
CA GLY A 134 14.19 -8.61 1.19
C GLY A 134 13.81 -9.83 2.05
N ARG A 135 14.83 -10.41 2.63
CA ARG A 135 14.75 -11.64 3.42
C ARG A 135 15.80 -11.62 4.52
N ILE A 136 15.53 -12.28 5.62
CA ILE A 136 16.54 -12.58 6.66
C ILE A 136 16.85 -14.08 6.56
N ASN A 137 18.09 -14.40 6.21
CA ASN A 137 18.56 -15.79 6.04
C ASN A 137 17.66 -16.65 5.12
N GLY A 138 17.12 -16.03 4.06
CA GLY A 138 16.22 -16.67 3.10
C GLY A 138 14.74 -16.61 3.44
N ASP A 139 14.37 -16.21 4.66
CA ASP A 139 12.98 -16.11 5.11
C ASP A 139 12.39 -14.72 4.88
N GLN A 140 11.14 -14.66 4.45
CA GLN A 140 10.38 -13.41 4.26
C GLN A 140 9.67 -13.00 5.55
N SER A 141 9.21 -11.75 5.61
CA SER A 141 8.56 -11.14 6.78
C SER A 141 7.43 -11.96 7.40
N TYR A 142 6.70 -12.68 6.61
CA TYR A 142 5.58 -13.52 7.08
C TYR A 142 5.99 -14.93 7.55
N SER A 143 7.28 -15.28 7.50
CA SER A 143 7.78 -16.53 8.06
C SER A 143 7.44 -16.63 9.56
N SER A 144 7.06 -17.81 10.01
CA SER A 144 6.79 -18.07 11.43
C SER A 144 7.97 -17.76 12.35
N LYS A 145 9.18 -17.74 11.80
CA LYS A 145 10.43 -17.39 12.49
C LYS A 145 10.44 -15.95 13.02
N PHE A 146 9.75 -15.03 12.33
CA PHE A 146 9.68 -13.61 12.69
C PHE A 146 8.38 -13.25 13.39
N LYS A 147 7.67 -14.23 13.91
CA LYS A 147 6.41 -14.03 14.63
C LYS A 147 6.57 -14.29 16.11
N ASP A 148 5.80 -13.56 16.88
CA ASP A 148 5.67 -13.81 18.31
C ASP A 148 4.69 -14.97 18.61
N GLU A 149 4.42 -15.21 19.88
CA GLU A 149 3.51 -16.25 20.34
C GLU A 149 2.06 -16.04 19.87
N LYS A 150 1.68 -14.81 19.55
CA LYS A 150 0.36 -14.44 19.01
C LYS A 150 0.32 -14.46 17.49
N GLY A 151 1.42 -14.82 16.84
CA GLY A 151 1.52 -14.84 15.39
C GLY A 151 1.71 -13.47 14.74
N LEU A 152 1.98 -12.43 15.53
CA LEU A 152 2.23 -11.09 15.04
C LEU A 152 3.68 -10.95 14.59
N ILE A 153 3.91 -10.15 13.56
CA ILE A 153 5.26 -9.90 13.06
C ILE A 153 6.04 -9.08 14.09
N ARG A 154 7.22 -9.54 14.44
CA ARG A 154 8.18 -8.89 15.35
C ARG A 154 8.92 -7.77 14.62
N VAL A 155 8.18 -6.69 14.30
CA VAL A 155 8.67 -5.60 13.43
C VAL A 155 9.87 -4.90 14.04
N ASP A 156 9.83 -4.59 15.36
CA ASP A 156 10.93 -3.92 16.06
C ASP A 156 12.19 -4.79 16.07
N ASP A 157 12.05 -6.10 16.21
CA ASP A 157 13.15 -7.05 16.17
C ASP A 157 13.75 -7.14 14.75
N ILE A 158 12.93 -7.11 13.71
CA ILE A 158 13.39 -7.05 12.31
C ILE A 158 14.23 -5.78 12.10
N ILE A 159 13.75 -4.64 12.58
CA ILE A 159 14.47 -3.36 12.47
C ILE A 159 15.79 -3.41 13.26
N ALA A 160 15.75 -3.92 14.48
CA ALA A 160 16.94 -4.06 15.32
C ALA A 160 17.99 -4.97 14.67
N TRP A 161 17.55 -6.12 14.15
CA TRP A 161 18.45 -7.05 13.44
C TRP A 161 19.03 -6.43 12.17
N ASN A 162 18.24 -5.70 11.40
CA ASN A 162 18.72 -4.93 10.24
C ASN A 162 19.79 -3.91 10.63
N GLY A 163 19.71 -3.35 11.83
CA GLY A 163 20.68 -2.42 12.42
C GLY A 163 21.93 -3.10 12.99
N GLY A 164 22.02 -4.43 12.95
CA GLY A 164 23.16 -5.20 13.46
C GLY A 164 23.02 -5.70 14.90
N ALA A 165 21.84 -5.53 15.53
CA ALA A 165 21.59 -6.10 16.85
C ALA A 165 21.50 -7.62 16.81
N ASP A 166 21.95 -8.25 17.89
CA ASP A 166 21.71 -9.67 18.11
C ASP A 166 20.26 -9.88 18.54
N VAL A 167 19.50 -10.53 17.68
CA VAL A 167 18.10 -10.86 17.94
C VAL A 167 17.95 -12.37 18.02
N PRO A 168 17.55 -12.91 19.16
CA PRO A 168 17.35 -14.35 19.31
C PRO A 168 16.47 -14.89 18.18
N ASP A 169 16.81 -16.08 17.70
CA ASP A 169 16.09 -16.83 16.65
C ASP A 169 16.19 -16.28 15.21
N PHE A 170 16.74 -15.07 15.03
CA PHE A 170 16.91 -14.51 13.68
C PHE A 170 18.19 -14.97 12.98
N GLY A 171 19.09 -15.60 13.72
CA GLY A 171 20.42 -16.02 13.26
C GLY A 171 21.49 -15.00 13.61
N ALA A 172 22.71 -15.22 13.10
CA ALA A 172 23.84 -14.37 13.42
C ALA A 172 23.53 -12.87 13.15
N PRO A 173 23.98 -11.97 14.03
CA PRO A 173 23.79 -10.54 13.83
C PRO A 173 24.34 -10.06 12.49
N ARG A 174 23.70 -9.07 11.93
CA ARG A 174 24.14 -8.42 10.70
C ARG A 174 25.42 -7.64 10.99
N THR A 175 26.55 -8.09 10.47
CA THR A 175 27.86 -7.57 10.84
C THR A 175 28.30 -6.34 10.06
N GLY A 176 27.49 -5.88 9.10
CA GLY A 176 27.79 -4.66 8.36
C GLY A 176 27.84 -4.85 6.86
N PHE A 177 28.37 -3.84 6.26
CA PHE A 177 28.45 -3.67 4.82
C PHE A 177 29.91 -3.76 4.37
N VAL A 178 30.22 -4.69 3.48
CA VAL A 178 31.56 -4.86 2.96
C VAL A 178 31.59 -4.45 1.49
N GLY A 179 32.41 -3.45 1.18
CA GLY A 179 32.68 -3.06 -0.20
C GLY A 179 33.49 -4.11 -0.93
N ASP A 180 33.14 -4.44 -2.16
CA ASP A 180 33.94 -5.32 -3.03
C ASP A 180 35.09 -4.60 -3.76
N GLY A 181 35.14 -3.29 -3.63
CA GLY A 181 36.22 -2.43 -4.14
C GLY A 181 36.29 -2.28 -5.66
N ASN A 182 35.54 -3.04 -6.43
CA ASN A 182 35.68 -3.13 -7.89
C ASN A 182 34.38 -3.05 -8.70
N SER A 183 33.22 -3.08 -8.09
CA SER A 183 31.98 -2.99 -8.82
C SER A 183 31.31 -1.63 -8.64
N GLN A 184 30.52 -1.26 -9.61
CA GLN A 184 29.60 -0.12 -9.48
C GLN A 184 28.61 -0.32 -8.32
N TYR A 185 28.60 -1.49 -7.71
CA TYR A 185 27.82 -1.88 -6.54
C TYR A 185 28.75 -2.05 -5.37
N GLN A 186 28.85 -1.04 -4.54
CA GLN A 186 29.71 -1.12 -3.36
C GLN A 186 28.97 -1.72 -2.19
N GLY A 187 29.37 -2.92 -1.81
CA GLY A 187 29.05 -3.47 -0.52
C GLY A 187 28.18 -4.70 -0.51
N GLN A 188 28.54 -5.57 0.38
CA GLN A 188 27.78 -6.78 0.73
C GLN A 188 27.41 -6.73 2.21
N PHE A 189 26.22 -7.17 2.53
CA PHE A 189 25.92 -7.49 3.90
C PHE A 189 26.54 -8.83 4.24
N VAL A 190 27.41 -8.83 5.21
CA VAL A 190 28.05 -10.02 5.72
C VAL A 190 27.38 -10.38 7.03
N ASN A 191 26.70 -11.47 7.02
CA ASN A 191 25.99 -12.00 8.18
C ASN A 191 26.27 -13.50 8.29
N GLY A 192 27.55 -13.84 8.25
CA GLY A 192 27.97 -15.22 8.07
C GLY A 192 27.73 -15.79 6.68
N ASN A 193 26.98 -15.11 5.84
CA ASN A 193 26.72 -15.45 4.45
C ASN A 193 27.09 -14.27 3.56
N SER A 194 27.88 -14.48 2.53
CA SER A 194 28.13 -13.47 1.52
C SER A 194 27.05 -13.53 0.46
N TYR A 195 26.47 -12.38 0.15
CA TYR A 195 25.51 -12.24 -0.92
C TYR A 195 26.10 -11.39 -2.05
N PRO A 196 25.76 -11.69 -3.31
CA PRO A 196 26.18 -10.83 -4.42
C PRO A 196 25.69 -9.42 -4.20
N SER A 197 26.53 -8.45 -4.55
CA SER A 197 26.36 -7.05 -4.26
C SER A 197 24.95 -6.53 -4.50
N PRO A 198 24.36 -5.86 -3.50
CA PRO A 198 23.12 -5.13 -3.70
C PRO A 198 23.36 -3.90 -4.55
N PHE A 199 22.32 -3.47 -5.26
CA PHE A 199 22.31 -2.18 -5.90
C PHE A 199 22.42 -1.07 -4.87
N VAL A 200 23.35 -0.14 -5.10
CA VAL A 200 23.49 1.08 -4.31
C VAL A 200 23.13 2.25 -5.22
N ASP A 201 22.19 3.08 -4.80
CA ASP A 201 21.89 4.31 -5.54
C ASP A 201 22.96 5.40 -5.33
N GLU A 202 22.83 6.53 -6.03
CA GLU A 202 23.73 7.66 -5.90
C GLU A 202 23.79 8.28 -4.50
N GLY A 203 22.77 8.02 -3.66
CA GLY A 203 22.71 8.41 -2.25
C GLY A 203 23.30 7.38 -1.28
N GLY A 204 23.83 6.28 -1.79
CA GLY A 204 24.35 5.18 -0.95
C GLY A 204 23.27 4.28 -0.38
N HIS A 205 22.03 4.37 -0.87
CA HIS A 205 20.95 3.48 -0.44
C HIS A 205 21.06 2.12 -1.13
N ILE A 206 20.83 1.09 -0.38
CA ILE A 206 20.94 -0.28 -0.84
C ILE A 206 19.58 -0.79 -1.26
N PHE A 207 19.44 -1.09 -2.54
CA PHE A 207 18.26 -1.75 -3.07
C PHE A 207 18.47 -3.26 -3.11
N GLY A 208 17.50 -3.99 -2.60
CA GLY A 208 17.49 -5.45 -2.71
C GLY A 208 18.59 -6.11 -1.88
N SER A 209 18.88 -5.60 -0.68
CA SER A 209 19.68 -6.33 0.27
C SER A 209 19.14 -7.75 0.39
N SER A 210 19.95 -8.71 0.00
CA SER A 210 19.57 -10.12 0.09
C SER A 210 19.43 -10.60 1.55
N ASN A 211 19.86 -9.80 2.52
CA ASN A 211 19.78 -10.12 3.93
C ASN A 211 19.32 -8.92 4.76
N GLY A 212 18.05 -8.94 5.07
CA GLY A 212 17.29 -7.93 5.78
C GLY A 212 15.90 -7.79 5.19
N ILE A 213 14.96 -7.33 5.99
CA ILE A 213 13.57 -7.05 5.59
C ILE A 213 13.30 -5.58 5.82
N THR A 214 12.94 -4.86 4.77
CA THR A 214 12.59 -3.43 4.80
C THR A 214 11.20 -3.19 4.27
#